data_e84abd23c510018f3c81b8a9ecf65998
#
_entry.id   e84abd23c510018f3c81b8a9ecf65998
#
_cell.length_a   1.000
_cell.length_b   1.000
_cell.length_c   1.000
_cell.angle_alpha   90.00
_cell.angle_beta   90.00
_cell.angle_gamma   90.00
#
_symmetry.space_group_name_H-M   'P 1'
#
loop_
_entity.id
_entity.type
_entity.pdbx_description
1 polymer ?
#
loop_
_entity_poly.entity_id
_entity_poly.type
_entity_poly.pdbx_seq_one_letter_code
_entity_poly.pdbx_strand_id
1 'polypeptide(L)'
;MYLDRILYPITALGPGERIAIWVAGCSRECPYCANPELWSRHDEQKIEPERLANYINAMKDKKIDGITITGGEPFDQVEALIGVINELQIETEILVFTGYKIEEIKENPVQNRLLKAIDVLIDGEYINELNDGKSTLRGSTNQRIHYLNSKVIPQYEEYLIEGRKIQNFVYEYNTLSVGIHNP
;
A
#
# COMPACT_ATOMS: atom_id res chain seq x y z
N MET A 1 -6.39 -14.28 3.20
CA MET A 1 -5.20 -13.56 2.75
C MET A 1 -4.07 -13.68 3.76
N TYR A 2 -2.88 -13.28 3.38
CA TYR A 2 -1.73 -13.22 4.29
C TYR A 2 -1.44 -11.76 4.62
N LEU A 3 -1.53 -11.42 5.90
CA LEU A 3 -1.38 -10.09 6.45
C LEU A 3 -0.16 -10.07 7.37
N ASP A 4 0.73 -9.11 7.19
CA ASP A 4 1.85 -8.93 8.11
C ASP A 4 1.48 -7.95 9.23
N ARG A 5 1.10 -6.74 8.88
CA ARG A 5 0.78 -5.70 9.87
C ARG A 5 -0.25 -4.69 9.38
N ILE A 6 -0.89 -4.03 10.35
CA ILE A 6 -1.76 -2.86 10.14
C ILE A 6 -1.28 -1.77 11.08
N LEU A 7 -1.15 -0.55 10.58
CA LEU A 7 -0.77 0.61 11.39
C LEU A 7 -1.71 1.79 11.11
N TYR A 8 -1.98 2.56 12.16
CA TYR A 8 -2.74 3.81 12.12
C TYR A 8 -2.32 4.73 13.29
N PRO A 9 -2.25 6.05 13.12
CA PRO A 9 -2.31 6.77 11.84
C PRO A 9 -0.97 6.75 11.12
N ILE A 10 -1.00 6.59 9.79
CA ILE A 10 0.17 6.71 8.92
C ILE A 10 -0.02 7.94 8.03
N THR A 11 1.00 8.81 7.98
CA THR A 11 1.03 10.01 7.15
C THR A 11 2.17 10.00 6.12
N ALA A 12 3.05 8.98 6.19
CA ALA A 12 4.22 8.86 5.32
C ALA A 12 3.97 8.09 4.01
N LEU A 13 2.77 7.46 3.86
CA LEU A 13 2.42 6.63 2.71
C LEU A 13 1.16 7.12 1.99
N GLY A 14 0.99 8.44 1.85
CA GLY A 14 -0.11 9.09 1.17
C GLY A 14 -0.69 10.25 1.98
N PRO A 15 -1.58 11.07 1.38
CA PRO A 15 -2.16 12.23 2.05
C PRO A 15 -3.05 11.86 3.24
N GLY A 16 -3.04 12.70 4.27
CA GLY A 16 -3.87 12.60 5.47
C GLY A 16 -3.45 11.49 6.44
N GLU A 17 -4.37 11.14 7.35
CA GLU A 17 -4.21 10.06 8.33
C GLU A 17 -4.77 8.76 7.77
N ARG A 18 -3.90 7.78 7.54
CA ARG A 18 -4.21 6.57 6.79
C ARG A 18 -4.12 5.32 7.66
N ILE A 19 -4.97 4.34 7.34
CA ILE A 19 -4.73 2.96 7.74
C ILE A 19 -3.78 2.37 6.69
N ALA A 20 -2.59 1.94 7.10
CA ALA A 20 -1.67 1.26 6.22
C ALA A 20 -1.64 -0.24 6.52
N ILE A 21 -1.73 -1.05 5.46
CA ILE A 21 -1.86 -2.50 5.49
C ILE A 21 -0.69 -3.09 4.72
N TRP A 22 0.11 -3.94 5.39
CA TRP A 22 1.17 -4.70 4.73
C TRP A 22 0.74 -6.15 4.55
N VAL A 23 0.67 -6.59 3.31
CA VAL A 23 0.43 -8.00 2.98
C VAL A 23 1.75 -8.78 3.00
N ALA A 24 1.69 -10.09 3.27
CA ALA A 24 2.82 -10.99 3.18
C ALA A 24 2.70 -11.89 1.94
N GLY A 25 3.84 -12.23 1.36
CA GLY A 25 3.97 -12.95 0.09
C GLY A 25 4.18 -11.99 -1.09
N CYS A 26 5.25 -12.21 -1.85
CA CYS A 26 5.60 -11.39 -3.00
C CYS A 26 6.23 -12.25 -4.10
N SER A 27 5.63 -12.28 -5.27
CA SER A 27 6.17 -12.98 -6.44
C SER A 27 7.21 -12.16 -7.21
N ARG A 28 7.42 -10.88 -6.85
CA ARG A 28 8.34 -9.98 -7.56
C ARG A 28 9.78 -10.08 -7.03
N GLU A 29 9.96 -10.24 -5.71
CA GLU A 29 11.26 -10.44 -5.04
C GLU A 29 12.35 -9.47 -5.54
N CYS A 30 12.02 -8.16 -5.62
CA CYS A 30 12.91 -7.14 -6.16
C CYS A 30 14.25 -7.08 -5.41
N PRO A 31 15.39 -7.05 -6.09
CA PRO A 31 16.69 -6.78 -5.46
C PRO A 31 16.65 -5.49 -4.65
N TYR A 32 17.25 -5.50 -3.44
CA TYR A 32 17.26 -4.36 -2.50
C TYR A 32 15.87 -3.89 -2.05
N CYS A 33 14.87 -4.80 -2.04
CA CYS A 33 13.55 -4.51 -1.48
C CYS A 33 13.67 -4.00 -0.04
N ALA A 34 12.86 -3.00 0.33
CA ALA A 34 12.84 -2.46 1.70
C ALA A 34 12.26 -3.45 2.73
N ASN A 35 11.47 -4.43 2.28
CA ASN A 35 10.82 -5.42 3.14
C ASN A 35 11.01 -6.86 2.59
N PRO A 36 12.25 -7.37 2.49
CA PRO A 36 12.49 -8.72 1.96
C PRO A 36 11.89 -9.82 2.85
N GLU A 37 11.67 -9.54 4.13
CA GLU A 37 11.00 -10.44 5.07
C GLU A 37 9.54 -10.74 4.69
N LEU A 38 8.93 -9.91 3.84
CA LEU A 38 7.56 -10.08 3.36
C LEU A 38 7.45 -10.89 2.05
N TRP A 39 8.55 -11.42 1.51
CA TRP A 39 8.47 -12.26 0.31
C TRP A 39 7.79 -13.60 0.58
N SER A 40 8.02 -14.17 1.75
CA SER A 40 7.44 -15.44 2.16
C SER A 40 6.07 -15.26 2.84
N ARG A 41 5.25 -16.31 2.79
CA ARG A 41 3.98 -16.42 3.51
C ARG A 41 4.15 -17.41 4.65
N HIS A 42 3.65 -17.06 5.83
CA HIS A 42 3.64 -17.92 7.00
C HIS A 42 2.19 -18.14 7.46
N ASP A 43 1.87 -19.33 7.97
CA ASP A 43 0.49 -19.70 8.33
C ASP A 43 -0.09 -18.81 9.42
N GLU A 44 0.73 -18.29 10.33
CA GLU A 44 0.34 -17.34 11.38
C GLU A 44 -0.10 -15.97 10.85
N GLN A 45 0.28 -15.63 9.61
CA GLN A 45 -0.13 -14.41 8.93
C GLN A 45 -1.48 -14.55 8.21
N LYS A 46 -2.05 -15.76 8.20
CA LYS A 46 -3.30 -16.01 7.51
C LYS A 46 -4.48 -15.38 8.25
N ILE A 47 -5.27 -14.59 7.52
CA ILE A 47 -6.47 -13.94 8.04
C ILE A 47 -7.61 -14.02 7.01
N GLU A 48 -8.84 -14.21 7.49
CA GLU A 48 -10.01 -14.11 6.63
C GLU A 48 -10.30 -12.65 6.27
N PRO A 49 -10.67 -12.34 5.01
CA PRO A 49 -10.96 -10.98 4.56
C PRO A 49 -11.99 -10.24 5.43
N GLU A 50 -13.07 -10.91 5.82
CA GLU A 50 -14.11 -10.36 6.70
C GLU A 50 -13.56 -9.90 8.05
N ARG A 51 -12.60 -10.67 8.62
CA ARG A 51 -11.99 -10.30 9.90
C ARG A 51 -11.17 -9.02 9.79
N LEU A 52 -10.45 -8.86 8.67
CA LEU A 52 -9.70 -7.63 8.40
C LEU A 52 -10.64 -6.45 8.20
N ALA A 53 -11.69 -6.61 7.39
CA ALA A 53 -12.70 -5.57 7.17
C ALA A 53 -13.38 -5.15 8.48
N ASN A 54 -13.76 -6.10 9.33
CA ASN A 54 -14.35 -5.81 10.64
C ASN A 54 -13.40 -5.04 11.56
N TYR A 55 -12.10 -5.37 11.54
CA TYR A 55 -11.10 -4.61 12.30
C TYR A 55 -11.01 -3.15 11.82
N ILE A 56 -11.00 -2.93 10.50
CA ILE A 56 -10.98 -1.59 9.91
C ILE A 56 -12.28 -0.84 10.23
N ASN A 57 -13.44 -1.47 10.09
CA ASN A 57 -14.76 -0.88 10.38
C ASN A 57 -14.92 -0.48 11.84
N ALA A 58 -14.26 -1.20 12.77
CA ALA A 58 -14.25 -0.82 14.19
C ALA A 58 -13.53 0.51 14.46
N MET A 59 -12.76 1.01 13.49
CA MET A 59 -12.06 2.30 13.57
C MET A 59 -12.85 3.47 12.97
N LYS A 60 -14.12 3.28 12.59
CA LYS A 60 -14.97 4.29 11.90
C LYS A 60 -15.11 5.65 12.63
N ASP A 61 -14.94 5.66 13.95
CA ASP A 61 -15.00 6.89 14.74
C ASP A 61 -13.66 7.68 14.74
N LYS A 62 -12.63 7.15 14.09
CA LYS A 62 -11.37 7.85 13.90
C LYS A 62 -11.40 8.66 12.59
N LYS A 63 -10.54 9.67 12.52
CA LYS A 63 -10.30 10.39 11.27
C LYS A 63 -9.50 9.50 10.32
N ILE A 64 -10.14 8.92 9.31
CA ILE A 64 -9.49 8.09 8.30
C ILE A 64 -9.61 8.77 6.95
N ASP A 65 -8.51 9.37 6.48
CA ASP A 65 -8.46 10.09 5.20
C ASP A 65 -8.16 9.12 4.03
N GLY A 66 -7.61 7.93 4.30
CA GLY A 66 -7.31 6.94 3.27
C GLY A 66 -6.88 5.59 3.83
N ILE A 67 -6.89 4.59 2.95
CA ILE A 67 -6.26 3.28 3.18
C ILE A 67 -5.09 3.13 2.21
N THR A 68 -3.94 2.70 2.70
CA THR A 68 -2.78 2.34 1.87
C THR A 68 -2.51 0.85 1.99
N ILE A 69 -2.46 0.15 0.87
CA ILE A 69 -2.15 -1.28 0.80
C ILE A 69 -0.78 -1.46 0.14
N THR A 70 0.11 -2.13 0.83
CA THR A 70 1.51 -2.35 0.43
C THR A 70 2.04 -3.67 1.04
N GLY A 71 3.34 -3.81 1.20
CA GLY A 71 3.98 -4.94 1.87
C GLY A 71 4.72 -5.86 0.90
N GLY A 72 4.32 -7.13 0.79
CA GLY A 72 4.72 -8.03 -0.27
C GLY A 72 4.13 -7.58 -1.63
N GLU A 73 3.36 -8.42 -2.31
CA GLU A 73 2.68 -8.03 -3.55
C GLU A 73 1.15 -8.10 -3.38
N PRO A 74 0.45 -6.96 -3.28
CA PRO A 74 -1.01 -6.94 -3.12
C PRO A 74 -1.75 -7.63 -4.27
N PHE A 75 -1.26 -7.49 -5.50
CA PHE A 75 -1.89 -8.11 -6.69
C PHE A 75 -1.69 -9.63 -6.78
N ASP A 76 -0.92 -10.24 -5.88
CA ASP A 76 -0.89 -11.70 -5.69
C ASP A 76 -2.05 -12.21 -4.80
N GLN A 77 -2.85 -11.29 -4.21
CA GLN A 77 -3.94 -11.63 -3.28
C GLN A 77 -5.26 -10.92 -3.64
N VAL A 78 -5.53 -10.75 -4.93
CA VAL A 78 -6.63 -9.94 -5.48
C VAL A 78 -7.99 -10.29 -4.90
N GLU A 79 -8.38 -11.57 -4.91
CA GLU A 79 -9.72 -12.00 -4.48
C GLU A 79 -9.97 -11.66 -3.00
N ALA A 80 -8.95 -11.85 -2.18
CA ALA A 80 -9.04 -11.55 -0.76
C ALA A 80 -9.12 -10.04 -0.50
N LEU A 81 -8.34 -9.22 -1.22
CA LEU A 81 -8.38 -7.76 -1.09
C LEU A 81 -9.72 -7.19 -1.59
N ILE A 82 -10.27 -7.71 -2.67
CA ILE A 82 -11.62 -7.34 -3.13
C ILE A 82 -12.65 -7.70 -2.05
N GLY A 83 -12.51 -8.86 -1.42
CA GLY A 83 -13.37 -9.27 -0.30
C GLY A 83 -13.31 -8.27 0.85
N VAL A 84 -12.11 -7.82 1.25
CA VAL A 84 -11.95 -6.76 2.27
C VAL A 84 -12.64 -5.46 1.84
N ILE A 85 -12.33 -4.97 0.63
CA ILE A 85 -12.84 -3.69 0.13
C ILE A 85 -14.37 -3.67 0.07
N ASN A 86 -15.00 -4.76 -0.37
CA ASN A 86 -16.46 -4.85 -0.47
C ASN A 86 -17.17 -4.83 0.89
N GLU A 87 -16.50 -5.25 1.97
CA GLU A 87 -17.03 -5.28 3.33
C GLU A 87 -16.73 -4.01 4.14
N LEU A 88 -15.98 -3.04 3.56
CA LEU A 88 -15.71 -1.77 4.23
C LEU A 88 -17.00 -0.95 4.37
N GLN A 89 -17.22 -0.41 5.59
CA GLN A 89 -18.31 0.49 5.93
C GLN A 89 -17.85 1.95 6.07
N ILE A 90 -16.58 2.21 5.80
CA ILE A 90 -15.99 3.55 5.79
C ILE A 90 -15.80 4.01 4.34
N GLU A 91 -16.26 5.23 4.05
CA GLU A 91 -16.01 5.87 2.75
C GLU A 91 -14.66 6.57 2.80
N THR A 92 -13.67 6.01 2.13
CA THR A 92 -12.32 6.57 2.08
C THR A 92 -11.63 6.14 0.79
N GLU A 93 -10.60 6.87 0.37
CA GLU A 93 -9.83 6.52 -0.81
C GLU A 93 -8.84 5.38 -0.54
N ILE A 94 -8.57 4.57 -1.55
CA ILE A 94 -7.69 3.42 -1.47
C ILE A 94 -6.50 3.60 -2.42
N LEU A 95 -5.30 3.62 -1.82
CA LEU A 95 -4.02 3.62 -2.53
C LEU A 95 -3.39 2.23 -2.45
N VAL A 96 -2.92 1.70 -3.58
CA VAL A 96 -2.20 0.43 -3.62
C VAL A 96 -0.83 0.61 -4.28
N PHE A 97 0.20 0.03 -3.66
CA PHE A 97 1.51 -0.15 -4.25
C PHE A 97 1.62 -1.53 -4.88
N THR A 98 2.26 -1.63 -6.04
CA THR A 98 2.50 -2.91 -6.71
C THR A 98 3.79 -2.88 -7.53
N GLY A 99 4.45 -4.03 -7.64
CA GLY A 99 5.55 -4.23 -8.56
C GLY A 99 5.11 -4.53 -10.00
N TYR A 100 3.84 -4.87 -10.23
CA TYR A 100 3.30 -5.02 -11.57
C TYR A 100 3.16 -3.68 -12.27
N LYS A 101 3.24 -3.66 -13.60
CA LYS A 101 2.87 -2.48 -14.39
C LYS A 101 1.37 -2.48 -14.65
N ILE A 102 0.76 -1.30 -14.73
CA ILE A 102 -0.69 -1.17 -14.98
C ILE A 102 -1.14 -1.85 -16.27
N GLU A 103 -0.25 -1.93 -17.26
CA GLU A 103 -0.50 -2.63 -18.52
C GLU A 103 -0.67 -4.14 -18.30
N GLU A 104 0.23 -4.76 -17.50
CA GLU A 104 0.15 -6.18 -17.12
C GLU A 104 -1.16 -6.47 -16.33
N ILE A 105 -1.50 -5.58 -15.38
CA ILE A 105 -2.72 -5.68 -14.56
C ILE A 105 -3.97 -5.63 -15.46
N LYS A 106 -4.02 -4.73 -16.44
CA LYS A 106 -5.17 -4.59 -17.36
C LYS A 106 -5.38 -5.81 -18.24
N GLU A 107 -4.31 -6.50 -18.62
CA GLU A 107 -4.37 -7.74 -19.42
C GLU A 107 -4.83 -8.95 -18.60
N ASN A 108 -4.68 -8.92 -17.27
CA ASN A 108 -5.11 -9.99 -16.38
C ASN A 108 -6.52 -9.70 -15.85
N PRO A 109 -7.56 -10.50 -16.23
CA PRO A 109 -8.94 -10.22 -15.82
C PRO A 109 -9.16 -10.21 -14.30
N VAL A 110 -8.41 -11.03 -13.56
CA VAL A 110 -8.50 -11.09 -12.09
C VAL A 110 -7.92 -9.83 -11.49
N GLN A 111 -6.70 -9.47 -11.87
CA GLN A 111 -6.02 -8.27 -11.36
C GLN A 111 -6.76 -6.97 -11.74
N ASN A 112 -7.32 -6.91 -12.94
CA ASN A 112 -8.12 -5.77 -13.40
C ASN A 112 -9.39 -5.52 -12.56
N ARG A 113 -9.91 -6.53 -11.85
CA ARG A 113 -11.02 -6.33 -10.90
C ARG A 113 -10.59 -5.50 -9.70
N LEU A 114 -9.40 -5.77 -9.12
CA LEU A 114 -8.86 -4.97 -8.02
C LEU A 114 -8.54 -3.55 -8.49
N LEU A 115 -7.98 -3.40 -9.69
CA LEU A 115 -7.69 -2.08 -10.28
C LEU A 115 -8.93 -1.18 -10.34
N LYS A 116 -10.12 -1.76 -10.56
CA LYS A 116 -11.40 -1.02 -10.62
C LYS A 116 -11.98 -0.69 -9.23
N ALA A 117 -11.44 -1.27 -8.17
CA ALA A 117 -11.92 -1.10 -6.80
C ALA A 117 -11.06 -0.13 -5.99
N ILE A 118 -10.03 0.48 -6.58
CA ILE A 118 -9.08 1.37 -5.91
C ILE A 118 -9.03 2.74 -6.59
N ASP A 119 -8.55 3.76 -5.89
CA ASP A 119 -8.53 5.15 -6.36
C ASP A 119 -7.17 5.58 -6.92
N VAL A 120 -6.09 5.06 -6.33
CA VAL A 120 -4.71 5.38 -6.73
C VAL A 120 -3.87 4.11 -6.79
N LEU A 121 -3.09 3.99 -7.85
CA LEU A 121 -2.12 2.92 -8.01
C LEU A 121 -0.73 3.51 -8.15
N ILE A 122 0.22 2.99 -7.37
CA ILE A 122 1.65 3.20 -7.62
C ILE A 122 2.20 1.90 -8.17
N ASP A 123 2.57 1.92 -9.45
CA ASP A 123 2.95 0.75 -10.22
C ASP A 123 4.44 0.70 -10.53
N GLY A 124 4.93 -0.50 -10.80
CA GLY A 124 6.27 -0.76 -11.27
C GLY A 124 7.23 -1.28 -10.20
N GLU A 125 8.07 -2.18 -10.62
CA GLU A 125 9.09 -2.82 -9.80
C GLU A 125 10.08 -1.79 -9.23
N TYR A 126 10.52 -2.00 -7.98
CA TYR A 126 11.58 -1.18 -7.40
C TYR A 126 12.92 -1.49 -8.07
N ILE A 127 13.62 -0.43 -8.51
CA ILE A 127 14.96 -0.49 -9.11
C ILE A 127 15.87 0.43 -8.30
N ASN A 128 16.83 -0.17 -7.60
CA ASN A 128 17.71 0.55 -6.65
C ASN A 128 18.51 1.67 -7.32
N GLU A 129 19.04 1.44 -8.53
CA GLU A 129 19.81 2.40 -9.30
C GLU A 129 18.99 3.63 -9.74
N LEU A 130 17.67 3.53 -9.70
CA LEU A 130 16.73 4.61 -10.02
C LEU A 130 16.11 5.26 -8.77
N ASN A 131 16.58 4.92 -7.58
CA ASN A 131 16.17 5.59 -6.35
C ASN A 131 16.89 6.96 -6.25
N ASP A 132 16.14 8.02 -6.49
CA ASP A 132 16.66 9.41 -6.51
C ASP A 132 16.72 10.07 -5.12
N GLY A 133 16.25 9.40 -4.07
CA GLY A 133 16.18 9.94 -2.72
C GLY A 133 15.19 11.10 -2.54
N LYS A 134 14.39 11.46 -3.55
CA LYS A 134 13.54 12.67 -3.57
C LYS A 134 12.08 12.40 -3.94
N SER A 135 11.84 11.46 -4.86
CA SER A 135 10.48 11.17 -5.36
C SER A 135 9.55 10.75 -4.23
N THR A 136 8.54 11.56 -3.97
CA THR A 136 7.52 11.27 -2.96
C THR A 136 6.68 10.07 -3.37
N LEU A 137 6.38 9.15 -2.43
CA LEU A 137 5.62 7.92 -2.63
C LEU A 137 6.25 6.91 -3.61
N ARG A 138 7.34 7.20 -4.28
CA ARG A 138 8.00 6.28 -5.21
C ARG A 138 9.39 5.93 -4.69
N GLY A 139 9.68 4.64 -4.60
CA GLY A 139 11.01 4.14 -4.22
C GLY A 139 12.03 4.41 -5.31
N SER A 140 11.61 4.38 -6.59
CA SER A 140 12.45 4.61 -7.75
C SER A 140 11.71 5.37 -8.85
N THR A 141 12.44 6.08 -9.71
CA THR A 141 11.87 7.02 -10.69
C THR A 141 11.10 6.34 -11.84
N ASN A 142 11.30 5.04 -12.07
CA ASN A 142 10.54 4.26 -13.03
C ASN A 142 9.11 3.95 -12.55
N GLN A 143 8.85 4.02 -11.24
CA GLN A 143 7.50 3.83 -10.71
C GLN A 143 6.60 5.01 -11.08
N ARG A 144 5.32 4.72 -11.32
CA ARG A 144 4.34 5.70 -11.80
C ARG A 144 3.16 5.80 -10.83
N ILE A 145 2.60 6.99 -10.70
CA ILE A 145 1.37 7.23 -9.94
C ILE A 145 0.22 7.35 -10.93
N HIS A 146 -0.79 6.50 -10.79
CA HIS A 146 -2.00 6.50 -11.60
C HIS A 146 -3.20 6.90 -10.75
N TYR A 147 -3.84 8.00 -11.09
CA TYR A 147 -5.10 8.44 -10.49
C TYR A 147 -6.26 7.79 -11.23
N LEU A 148 -6.87 6.77 -10.63
CA LEU A 148 -8.02 6.05 -11.18
C LEU A 148 -9.32 6.78 -10.83
N ASN A 149 -9.31 7.56 -9.75
CA ASN A 149 -10.34 8.48 -9.35
C ASN A 149 -9.79 9.91 -9.39
N SER A 150 -10.30 10.72 -10.30
CA SER A 150 -9.81 12.11 -10.48
C SER A 150 -10.10 13.03 -9.29
N LYS A 151 -11.04 12.68 -8.41
CA LYS A 151 -11.39 13.49 -7.23
C LYS A 151 -10.25 13.59 -6.21
N VAL A 152 -9.34 12.59 -6.20
CA VAL A 152 -8.23 12.55 -5.24
C VAL A 152 -7.01 13.35 -5.70
N ILE A 153 -6.95 13.77 -6.97
CA ILE A 153 -5.78 14.45 -7.56
C ILE A 153 -5.31 15.65 -6.71
N PRO A 154 -6.17 16.62 -6.31
CA PRO A 154 -5.67 17.81 -5.61
C PRO A 154 -4.93 17.51 -4.31
N GLN A 155 -5.41 16.58 -3.50
CA GLN A 155 -4.76 16.19 -2.24
C GLN A 155 -3.41 15.49 -2.47
N TYR A 156 -3.28 14.71 -3.55
CA TYR A 156 -2.02 14.06 -3.90
C TYR A 156 -1.01 15.07 -4.47
N GLU A 157 -1.43 16.01 -5.31
CA GLU A 157 -0.55 17.09 -5.82
C GLU A 157 0.03 17.91 -4.67
N GLU A 158 -0.78 18.27 -3.68
CA GLU A 158 -0.32 18.96 -2.46
C GLU A 158 0.68 18.09 -1.67
N TYR A 159 0.34 16.84 -1.43
CA TYR A 159 1.19 15.91 -0.69
C TYR A 159 2.55 15.66 -1.38
N LEU A 160 2.57 15.54 -2.71
CA LEU A 160 3.79 15.25 -3.47
C LEU A 160 4.82 16.39 -3.42
N ILE A 161 4.39 17.64 -3.22
CA ILE A 161 5.29 18.81 -3.08
C ILE A 161 6.10 18.74 -1.78
N GLU A 162 5.58 18.09 -0.74
CA GLU A 162 6.23 18.04 0.57
C GLU A 162 7.50 17.14 0.60
N GLY A 163 7.73 16.34 -0.44
CA GLY A 163 8.85 15.41 -0.53
C GLY A 163 8.67 14.14 0.30
N ARG A 164 9.73 13.32 0.40
CA ARG A 164 9.70 12.06 1.14
C ARG A 164 9.46 12.29 2.63
N LYS A 165 8.59 11.45 3.19
CA LYS A 165 8.28 11.43 4.61
C LYS A 165 8.68 10.08 5.22
N ILE A 166 9.22 10.13 6.42
CA ILE A 166 9.48 8.97 7.26
C ILE A 166 8.79 9.19 8.60
N GLN A 167 8.05 8.19 9.03
CA GLN A 167 7.37 8.16 10.32
C GLN A 167 7.93 7.02 11.16
N ASN A 168 8.42 7.34 12.35
CA ASN A 168 9.03 6.37 13.25
C ASN A 168 8.10 6.07 14.43
N PHE A 169 7.90 4.78 14.70
CA PHE A 169 7.22 4.27 15.88
C PHE A 169 8.26 3.65 16.81
N VAL A 170 8.36 4.16 18.00
CA VAL A 170 9.31 3.67 19.01
C VAL A 170 8.57 2.78 19.99
N TYR A 171 9.00 1.53 20.10
CA TYR A 171 8.52 0.56 21.08
C TYR A 171 9.70 0.20 21.98
N GLU A 172 9.55 0.25 23.27
CA GLU A 172 10.56 -0.07 24.31
C GLU A 172 12.02 -0.25 23.83
N TYR A 173 12.31 -1.26 23.01
CA TYR A 173 13.64 -1.60 22.50
C TYR A 173 13.75 -1.63 20.97
N ASN A 174 12.66 -1.35 20.25
CA ASN A 174 12.60 -1.43 18.79
C ASN A 174 12.05 -0.14 18.18
N THR A 175 12.51 0.18 16.98
CA THR A 175 11.95 1.26 16.17
C THR A 175 11.44 0.68 14.86
N LEU A 176 10.18 0.96 14.53
CA LEU A 176 9.61 0.70 13.24
C LEU A 176 9.57 2.00 12.43
N SER A 177 10.24 2.00 11.30
CA SER A 177 10.28 3.15 10.38
C SER A 177 9.37 2.88 9.18
N VAL A 178 8.46 3.81 8.90
CA VAL A 178 7.47 3.73 7.81
C VAL A 178 7.66 4.90 6.86
N GLY A 179 7.71 4.62 5.57
CA GLY A 179 7.86 5.60 4.52
C GLY A 179 8.69 5.09 3.35
N ILE A 180 9.03 5.98 2.42
CA ILE A 180 9.92 5.67 1.31
C ILE A 180 11.35 6.02 1.72
N HIS A 181 12.14 5.00 2.02
CA HIS A 181 13.51 5.18 2.51
C HIS A 181 14.47 5.60 1.40
N ASN A 182 15.52 6.33 1.79
CA ASN A 182 16.65 6.59 0.91
C ASN A 182 17.49 5.32 0.75
N PRO A 183 18.27 5.19 -0.36
CA PRO A 183 19.17 4.09 -0.56
C PRO A 183 20.27 4.01 0.51
#